data_f6032dfb4cf52dc424ad3b4677956c71
#
_entry.id   f6032dfb4cf52dc424ad3b4677956c71
#
_cell.length_a   1.000
_cell.length_b   1.000
_cell.length_c   1.000
_cell.angle_alpha   90.00
_cell.angle_beta   90.00
_cell.angle_gamma   90.00
#
_symmetry.space_group_name_H-M   'P 1'
#
loop_
_entity.id
_entity.type
_entity.pdbx_description
1 polymer ?
#
loop_
_entity_poly.entity_id
_entity_poly.type
_entity_poly.pdbx_seq_one_letter_code
_entity_poly.pdbx_strand_id
1 'polypeptide(L)'
;MVDNHNNSDAFRLDRRSFLRGAVTAGLTAATASLASSAFAQQTLNDILAAPRRGQWDDQFDARATGRQAVSTNQPILSNDTIIGLENAIARYTEIAGRGGWPTVPGNAKLRLGVSDPAVRVLRQRLAVSGDLAREAGSSNAYDTYVDAAVKRFQARHGLPADGVMGQFTYAALNVDANTRLGQLHTNLQRLSQIVPTTDSEPRFVMVNIPAARIEAVEKGRVVSRHTAVVGKIDRQTPILTSKIHEIILNPYWTAPKSIIQKDIIPLMRKDPQYLTNNKIRLFNQQGQEVPPESVDWNTDEAVKLMFRQDPGKINAMSSTKINFHNNHAVYMHDTPQQSYFNKLMRFDSSGCVRVQNVRDLNLWLLQNTPGWDRQTMEAAIKSGANTPIQLADPVPVHFVYLTAWATGDGVVQFRDDIYRMDGATALALGTDI
;
A
#
# COMPACT_ATOMS: atom_id res chain seq x y z
N MET A 1 52.88 31.73 25.84
CA MET A 1 53.19 30.49 26.55
C MET A 1 52.07 29.51 26.32
N VAL A 2 52.51 28.47 25.60
CA VAL A 2 51.89 27.13 25.44
C VAL A 2 50.61 27.07 24.61
N ASP A 3 50.84 26.71 23.34
CA ASP A 3 49.92 26.11 22.37
C ASP A 3 49.45 24.72 22.83
N ASN A 4 48.24 24.39 22.45
CA ASN A 4 47.82 22.98 22.35
C ASN A 4 46.98 22.78 21.08
N HIS A 5 47.63 22.31 20.03
CA HIS A 5 47.00 21.75 18.85
C HIS A 5 46.46 20.36 19.16
N ASN A 6 45.20 20.11 18.86
CA ASN A 6 44.66 18.79 18.78
C ASN A 6 44.35 18.45 17.32
N ASN A 7 45.17 17.59 16.77
CA ASN A 7 45.11 17.06 15.41
C ASN A 7 44.34 15.75 15.45
N SER A 8 43.18 15.66 14.82
CA SER A 8 42.43 14.44 14.64
C SER A 8 42.50 14.03 13.16
N ASP A 9 43.52 13.26 12.81
CA ASP A 9 43.65 12.60 11.51
C ASP A 9 42.68 11.42 11.44
N ALA A 10 41.71 11.54 10.55
CA ALA A 10 40.80 10.46 10.14
C ALA A 10 41.50 9.60 9.08
N PHE A 11 41.84 8.37 9.41
CA PHE A 11 42.32 7.35 8.50
C PHE A 11 41.25 7.02 7.41
N ARG A 12 41.51 7.47 6.19
CA ARG A 12 40.88 6.93 4.99
C ARG A 12 41.70 5.78 4.45
N LEU A 13 41.17 4.56 4.54
CA LEU A 13 41.76 3.37 3.89
C LEU A 13 41.36 3.39 2.39
N ASP A 14 42.36 3.60 1.52
CA ASP A 14 42.22 3.53 0.08
C ASP A 14 42.20 2.05 -0.39
N ARG A 15 41.25 1.75 -1.31
CA ARG A 15 41.04 0.42 -1.91
C ARG A 15 42.27 -0.15 -2.65
N ARG A 16 43.30 0.63 -2.88
CA ARG A 16 44.54 0.20 -3.56
C ARG A 16 45.56 -0.44 -2.63
N SER A 17 45.45 -0.31 -1.32
CA SER A 17 46.35 -0.90 -0.34
C SER A 17 46.04 -2.36 -0.04
N PHE A 18 44.88 -2.86 -0.41
CA PHE A 18 44.44 -4.23 -0.13
C PHE A 18 45.02 -5.29 -1.11
N LEU A 19 45.51 -4.85 -2.28
CA LEU A 19 46.04 -5.74 -3.33
C LEU A 19 47.55 -5.94 -3.31
N ARG A 20 48.28 -5.31 -2.40
CA ARG A 20 49.74 -5.45 -2.31
C ARG A 20 50.26 -6.32 -1.15
N GLY A 21 49.38 -6.90 -0.34
CA GLY A 21 49.73 -7.76 0.80
C GLY A 21 49.74 -9.27 0.54
N ALA A 22 49.48 -9.72 -0.69
CA ALA A 22 49.24 -11.14 -0.99
C ALA A 22 50.38 -11.86 -1.74
N VAL A 23 51.59 -11.32 -1.78
CA VAL A 23 52.70 -11.93 -2.58
C VAL A 23 53.97 -12.19 -1.77
N THR A 24 53.96 -12.35 -0.47
CA THR A 24 55.14 -12.85 0.28
C THR A 24 54.74 -13.75 1.44
N ALA A 25 54.32 -14.98 1.13
CA ALA A 25 54.37 -16.10 2.07
C ALA A 25 54.21 -17.41 1.27
N GLY A 26 55.15 -17.70 0.42
CA GLY A 26 55.33 -19.02 -0.17
C GLY A 26 56.51 -19.72 0.49
N LEU A 27 56.35 -21.00 0.77
CA LEU A 27 57.30 -21.99 1.22
C LEU A 27 57.53 -22.06 2.75
N THR A 28 56.65 -22.80 3.41
CA THR A 28 56.98 -23.88 4.32
C THR A 28 55.70 -24.64 4.64
N ALA A 29 55.56 -25.83 4.12
CA ALA A 29 55.03 -26.95 4.85
C ALA A 29 54.41 -28.04 3.99
N ALA A 30 54.70 -29.17 4.24
CA ALA A 30 53.94 -30.35 3.90
C ALA A 30 53.61 -31.04 5.23
N THR A 31 52.41 -30.75 5.80
CA THR A 31 51.71 -31.64 6.78
C THR A 31 50.37 -31.08 7.29
N ALA A 32 49.67 -30.18 6.54
CA ALA A 32 48.36 -29.65 6.99
C ALA A 32 47.29 -29.82 5.92
N SER A 33 47.33 -30.84 5.07
CA SER A 33 46.43 -30.95 3.90
C SER A 33 45.15 -31.74 4.12
N LEU A 34 44.78 -32.12 5.37
CA LEU A 34 43.49 -32.79 5.65
C LEU A 34 42.51 -31.95 6.50
N ALA A 35 42.98 -30.88 7.15
CA ALA A 35 42.10 -30.00 7.90
C ALA A 35 41.55 -28.84 7.06
N SER A 36 42.24 -28.42 5.99
CA SER A 36 41.82 -27.30 5.14
C SER A 36 40.65 -27.62 4.20
N SER A 37 40.48 -28.90 3.81
CA SER A 37 39.33 -29.29 2.97
C SER A 37 38.03 -29.35 3.75
N ALA A 38 38.04 -29.70 5.03
CA ALA A 38 36.84 -29.71 5.88
C ALA A 38 36.38 -28.27 6.18
N PHE A 39 37.28 -27.34 6.46
CA PHE A 39 36.96 -25.93 6.67
C PHE A 39 36.49 -25.24 5.39
N ALA A 40 37.07 -25.54 4.25
CA ALA A 40 36.62 -25.00 2.96
C ALA A 40 35.28 -25.58 2.55
N GLN A 41 35.00 -26.84 2.85
CA GLN A 41 33.72 -27.49 2.60
C GLN A 41 32.63 -26.97 3.54
N GLN A 42 33.00 -26.70 4.79
CA GLN A 42 32.09 -26.12 5.79
C GLN A 42 31.71 -24.66 5.43
N THR A 43 32.68 -23.83 5.01
CA THR A 43 32.43 -22.46 4.52
C THR A 43 31.65 -22.45 3.21
N LEU A 44 31.85 -23.42 2.32
CA LEU A 44 31.09 -23.54 1.10
C LEU A 44 29.61 -23.96 1.38
N ASN A 45 29.44 -24.92 2.28
CA ASN A 45 28.14 -25.34 2.75
C ASN A 45 27.41 -24.20 3.51
N ASP A 46 28.13 -23.40 4.31
CA ASP A 46 27.58 -22.23 5.00
C ASP A 46 27.22 -21.11 4.01
N ILE A 47 28.00 -20.91 2.95
CA ILE A 47 27.71 -19.96 1.87
C ILE A 47 26.52 -20.44 1.01
N LEU A 48 26.40 -21.75 0.81
CA LEU A 48 25.25 -22.32 0.07
C LEU A 48 24.00 -22.48 0.94
N ALA A 49 24.17 -22.67 2.24
CA ALA A 49 23.08 -22.72 3.23
C ALA A 49 22.67 -21.31 3.72
N ALA A 50 23.60 -20.35 3.71
CA ALA A 50 23.28 -18.98 4.05
C ALA A 50 22.33 -18.39 2.98
N PRO A 51 21.18 -17.87 3.38
CA PRO A 51 20.27 -17.23 2.45
C PRO A 51 21.00 -16.07 1.78
N ARG A 52 21.14 -16.11 0.47
CA ARG A 52 21.79 -15.06 -0.33
C ARG A 52 21.05 -13.74 -0.32
N ARG A 53 19.87 -13.71 0.21
CA ARG A 53 19.12 -12.51 0.62
C ARG A 53 19.09 -12.53 2.12
N GLY A 54 19.60 -11.45 2.72
CA GLY A 54 19.83 -11.34 4.15
C GLY A 54 18.67 -11.77 5.03
N GLN A 55 18.89 -11.76 6.28
CA GLN A 55 17.87 -12.00 7.30
C GLN A 55 16.80 -10.91 7.21
N TRP A 56 15.89 -11.09 6.25
CA TRP A 56 14.75 -10.24 6.06
C TRP A 56 13.70 -10.75 7.04
N ASP A 57 13.51 -10.01 8.09
CA ASP A 57 12.37 -10.23 8.96
C ASP A 57 11.08 -9.72 8.28
N ASP A 58 9.93 -10.11 8.82
CA ASP A 58 8.62 -9.74 8.26
C ASP A 58 8.41 -8.21 8.17
N GLN A 59 9.20 -7.40 8.86
CA GLN A 59 9.16 -5.94 8.78
C GLN A 59 9.70 -5.40 7.45
N PHE A 60 10.57 -6.15 6.78
CA PHE A 60 11.07 -5.77 5.47
C PHE A 60 10.04 -6.00 4.36
N ASP A 61 9.19 -7.01 4.51
CA ASP A 61 8.07 -7.28 3.60
C ASP A 61 7.08 -6.11 3.55
N ALA A 62 6.98 -5.34 4.63
CA ALA A 62 6.14 -4.16 4.72
C ALA A 62 6.61 -2.98 3.85
N ARG A 63 7.86 -3.00 3.39
CA ARG A 63 8.42 -2.00 2.47
C ARG A 63 8.34 -2.53 1.05
N ALA A 64 7.17 -2.45 0.44
CA ALA A 64 6.94 -2.87 -0.94
C ALA A 64 7.86 -2.13 -1.93
N THR A 65 9.10 -2.57 -2.07
CA THR A 65 10.08 -2.02 -3.01
C THR A 65 9.94 -2.57 -4.42
N GLY A 66 9.15 -3.61 -4.62
CA GLY A 66 8.98 -4.27 -5.91
C GLY A 66 7.55 -4.12 -6.44
N ARG A 67 7.25 -3.01 -7.10
CA ARG A 67 6.04 -2.88 -7.91
C ARG A 67 6.20 -3.67 -9.21
N GLN A 68 6.10 -4.99 -9.17
CA GLN A 68 5.68 -5.77 -10.32
C GLN A 68 4.14 -5.84 -10.31
N ALA A 69 3.50 -4.68 -10.27
CA ALA A 69 2.11 -4.59 -10.68
C ALA A 69 2.09 -4.88 -12.18
N VAL A 70 1.24 -5.80 -12.62
CA VAL A 70 0.91 -5.94 -14.03
C VAL A 70 0.50 -4.55 -14.52
N SER A 71 1.36 -3.94 -15.35
CA SER A 71 1.16 -2.58 -15.84
C SER A 71 0.21 -2.66 -17.03
N THR A 72 -1.08 -2.60 -16.78
CA THR A 72 -2.09 -2.48 -17.82
C THR A 72 -2.69 -1.09 -17.79
N ASN A 73 -3.00 -0.51 -18.97
CA ASN A 73 -3.78 0.73 -19.08
C ASN A 73 -5.29 0.47 -19.04
N GLN A 74 -5.71 -0.77 -18.86
CA GLN A 74 -7.11 -1.13 -18.71
C GLN A 74 -7.62 -0.64 -17.34
N PRO A 75 -8.76 0.09 -17.28
CA PRO A 75 -9.42 0.44 -16.03
C PRO A 75 -9.98 -0.81 -15.33
N ILE A 76 -9.99 -0.79 -14.00
CA ILE A 76 -10.70 -1.82 -13.24
C ILE A 76 -12.21 -1.75 -13.52
N LEU A 77 -12.77 -0.56 -13.64
CA LEU A 77 -14.17 -0.36 -14.03
C LEU A 77 -14.29 -0.37 -15.56
N SER A 78 -14.39 -1.56 -16.14
CA SER A 78 -14.53 -1.76 -17.60
C SER A 78 -15.25 -3.07 -17.93
N ASN A 79 -15.86 -3.15 -19.12
CA ASN A 79 -16.47 -4.37 -19.65
C ASN A 79 -15.45 -5.50 -19.80
N ASP A 80 -14.20 -5.20 -20.18
CA ASP A 80 -13.14 -6.20 -20.27
C ASP A 80 -12.86 -6.86 -18.91
N THR A 81 -12.97 -6.11 -17.82
CA THR A 81 -12.83 -6.65 -16.46
C THR A 81 -13.99 -7.60 -16.12
N ILE A 82 -15.21 -7.30 -16.52
CA ILE A 82 -16.39 -8.18 -16.37
C ILE A 82 -16.15 -9.49 -17.10
N ILE A 83 -15.82 -9.44 -18.41
CA ILE A 83 -15.54 -10.62 -19.22
C ILE A 83 -14.39 -11.46 -18.63
N GLY A 84 -13.31 -10.79 -18.22
CA GLY A 84 -12.18 -11.46 -17.58
C GLY A 84 -12.57 -12.16 -16.27
N LEU A 85 -13.49 -11.55 -15.52
CA LEU A 85 -13.97 -12.13 -14.26
C LEU A 85 -14.90 -13.31 -14.49
N GLU A 86 -15.77 -13.28 -15.52
CA GLU A 86 -16.59 -14.41 -15.94
C GLU A 86 -15.72 -15.62 -16.34
N ASN A 87 -14.66 -15.38 -17.13
CA ASN A 87 -13.69 -16.42 -17.47
C ASN A 87 -12.96 -16.97 -16.24
N ALA A 88 -12.64 -16.10 -15.27
CA ALA A 88 -12.06 -16.53 -14.00
C ALA A 88 -13.03 -17.40 -13.19
N ILE A 89 -14.30 -17.03 -13.11
CA ILE A 89 -15.35 -17.81 -12.44
C ILE A 89 -15.44 -19.21 -13.05
N ALA A 90 -15.50 -19.33 -14.38
CA ALA A 90 -15.53 -20.64 -15.05
C ALA A 90 -14.32 -21.49 -14.64
N ARG A 91 -13.11 -20.93 -14.68
CA ARG A 91 -11.88 -21.62 -14.26
C ARG A 91 -11.89 -22.02 -12.77
N TYR A 92 -12.34 -21.15 -11.89
CA TYR A 92 -12.37 -21.45 -10.45
C TYR A 92 -13.48 -22.43 -10.09
N THR A 93 -14.60 -22.46 -10.85
CA THR A 93 -15.63 -23.49 -10.75
C THR A 93 -15.08 -24.87 -11.09
N GLU A 94 -14.28 -24.98 -12.17
CA GLU A 94 -13.60 -26.23 -12.51
C GLU A 94 -12.61 -26.67 -11.42
N ILE A 95 -11.82 -25.74 -10.88
CA ILE A 95 -10.89 -26.02 -9.77
C ILE A 95 -11.65 -26.52 -8.54
N ALA A 96 -12.71 -25.84 -8.14
CA ALA A 96 -13.54 -26.20 -6.98
C ALA A 96 -14.22 -27.56 -7.19
N GLY A 97 -14.76 -27.83 -8.38
CA GLY A 97 -15.38 -29.10 -8.76
C GLY A 97 -14.43 -30.29 -8.75
N ARG A 98 -13.12 -30.06 -8.90
CA ARG A 98 -12.05 -31.08 -8.77
C ARG A 98 -11.53 -31.22 -7.33
N GLY A 99 -12.16 -30.60 -6.34
CA GLY A 99 -11.76 -30.64 -4.93
C GLY A 99 -10.82 -29.50 -4.50
N GLY A 100 -10.64 -28.49 -5.34
CA GLY A 100 -9.83 -27.30 -5.03
C GLY A 100 -8.34 -27.53 -5.12
N TRP A 101 -7.60 -26.96 -4.19
CA TRP A 101 -6.15 -27.04 -4.07
C TRP A 101 -5.69 -27.44 -2.67
N PRO A 102 -4.49 -28.01 -2.53
CA PRO A 102 -3.97 -28.41 -1.22
C PRO A 102 -3.63 -27.20 -0.36
N THR A 103 -3.80 -27.36 0.96
CA THR A 103 -3.33 -26.39 1.97
C THR A 103 -1.82 -26.52 2.14
N VAL A 104 -1.12 -25.41 2.03
CA VAL A 104 0.34 -25.34 2.23
C VAL A 104 0.62 -25.24 3.73
N PRO A 105 1.45 -26.12 4.33
CA PRO A 105 1.81 -26.04 5.75
C PRO A 105 2.47 -24.70 6.09
N GLY A 106 1.91 -23.94 7.05
CA GLY A 106 2.25 -22.54 7.32
C GLY A 106 3.40 -22.30 8.30
N ASN A 107 4.16 -23.34 8.71
CA ASN A 107 5.18 -23.24 9.76
C ASN A 107 6.62 -23.15 9.26
N ALA A 108 6.87 -23.34 7.97
CA ALA A 108 8.20 -23.32 7.37
C ALA A 108 8.54 -21.94 6.77
N LYS A 109 9.74 -21.42 7.04
CA LYS A 109 10.27 -20.21 6.36
C LYS A 109 10.77 -20.57 4.96
N LEU A 110 9.87 -20.72 4.00
CA LEU A 110 10.20 -21.09 2.63
C LEU A 110 10.64 -19.88 1.82
N ARG A 111 11.78 -20.01 1.14
CA ARG A 111 12.39 -19.00 0.26
C ARG A 111 13.37 -19.67 -0.67
N LEU A 112 13.87 -18.94 -1.66
CA LEU A 112 14.87 -19.42 -2.62
C LEU A 112 16.06 -20.11 -1.92
N GLY A 113 16.39 -21.33 -2.37
CA GLY A 113 17.49 -22.15 -1.88
C GLY A 113 17.14 -23.11 -0.74
N VAL A 114 15.92 -23.04 -0.17
CA VAL A 114 15.46 -23.99 0.86
C VAL A 114 14.98 -25.29 0.21
N SER A 115 15.26 -26.43 0.85
CA SER A 115 14.68 -27.74 0.52
C SER A 115 13.82 -28.21 1.68
N ASP A 116 12.51 -28.39 1.43
CA ASP A 116 11.50 -28.75 2.44
C ASP A 116 10.35 -29.52 1.79
N PRO A 117 9.80 -30.56 2.42
CA PRO A 117 8.61 -31.26 1.89
C PRO A 117 7.41 -30.36 1.60
N ALA A 118 7.22 -29.27 2.35
CA ALA A 118 6.17 -28.29 2.12
C ALA A 118 6.29 -27.59 0.76
N VAL A 119 7.49 -27.50 0.16
CA VAL A 119 7.69 -26.94 -1.17
C VAL A 119 6.99 -27.78 -2.24
N ARG A 120 6.91 -29.08 -2.09
CA ARG A 120 6.13 -29.93 -3.00
C ARG A 120 4.65 -29.56 -3.00
N VAL A 121 4.07 -29.35 -1.81
CA VAL A 121 2.69 -28.91 -1.65
C VAL A 121 2.49 -27.51 -2.24
N LEU A 122 3.43 -26.60 -1.98
CA LEU A 122 3.43 -25.23 -2.54
C LEU A 122 3.45 -25.26 -4.08
N ARG A 123 4.28 -26.11 -4.69
CA ARG A 123 4.31 -26.26 -6.15
C ARG A 123 2.96 -26.73 -6.70
N GLN A 124 2.33 -27.74 -6.10
CA GLN A 124 1.00 -28.19 -6.48
C GLN A 124 -0.03 -27.06 -6.36
N ARG A 125 -0.02 -26.35 -5.25
CA ARG A 125 -0.91 -25.19 -5.00
C ARG A 125 -0.76 -24.11 -6.08
N LEU A 126 0.46 -23.74 -6.40
CA LEU A 126 0.77 -22.71 -7.41
C LEU A 126 0.46 -23.18 -8.84
N ALA A 127 0.65 -24.47 -9.13
CA ALA A 127 0.32 -25.03 -10.43
C ALA A 127 -1.21 -25.05 -10.67
N VAL A 128 -2.01 -25.39 -9.66
CA VAL A 128 -3.48 -25.36 -9.77
C VAL A 128 -3.99 -23.95 -10.04
N SER A 129 -3.43 -22.93 -9.38
CA SER A 129 -3.85 -21.54 -9.58
C SER A 129 -3.25 -20.88 -10.85
N GLY A 130 -2.34 -21.59 -11.56
CA GLY A 130 -1.71 -21.11 -12.78
C GLY A 130 -0.52 -20.16 -12.53
N ASP A 131 -0.07 -20.04 -11.28
CA ASP A 131 1.11 -19.23 -10.94
C ASP A 131 2.43 -19.96 -11.26
N LEU A 132 2.42 -21.30 -11.30
CA LEU A 132 3.55 -22.15 -11.67
C LEU A 132 3.17 -23.02 -12.88
N ALA A 133 4.06 -23.10 -13.87
CA ALA A 133 3.90 -24.04 -14.96
C ALA A 133 3.97 -25.50 -14.46
N ARG A 134 3.15 -26.40 -15.00
CA ARG A 134 3.09 -27.80 -14.57
C ARG A 134 4.40 -28.55 -14.81
N GLU A 135 5.13 -28.16 -15.81
CA GLU A 135 6.42 -28.70 -16.22
C GLU A 135 7.56 -28.40 -15.23
N ALA A 136 7.33 -27.46 -14.30
CA ALA A 136 8.30 -27.15 -13.25
C ALA A 136 8.54 -28.28 -12.25
N GLY A 137 7.76 -29.37 -12.34
CA GLY A 137 7.96 -30.61 -11.57
C GLY A 137 7.51 -30.55 -10.12
N SER A 138 7.84 -31.62 -9.35
CA SER A 138 7.36 -31.86 -7.98
C SER A 138 8.49 -31.97 -6.94
N SER A 139 9.58 -31.25 -7.14
CA SER A 139 10.76 -31.24 -6.24
C SER A 139 10.45 -30.61 -4.86
N ASN A 140 11.21 -30.97 -3.84
CA ASN A 140 11.22 -30.31 -2.53
C ASN A 140 12.06 -29.02 -2.53
N ALA A 141 12.80 -28.73 -3.61
CA ALA A 141 13.64 -27.55 -3.70
C ALA A 141 12.81 -26.28 -4.02
N TYR A 142 13.00 -25.24 -3.25
CA TYR A 142 12.52 -23.91 -3.55
C TYR A 142 13.53 -23.25 -4.51
N ASP A 143 13.35 -23.53 -5.78
CA ASP A 143 14.21 -23.03 -6.87
C ASP A 143 13.70 -21.70 -7.46
N THR A 144 14.36 -21.24 -8.51
CA THR A 144 14.01 -20.01 -9.20
C THR A 144 12.61 -20.01 -9.83
N TYR A 145 12.10 -21.20 -10.22
CA TYR A 145 10.74 -21.33 -10.77
C TYR A 145 9.69 -21.09 -9.68
N VAL A 146 9.90 -21.66 -8.48
CA VAL A 146 9.02 -21.44 -7.32
C VAL A 146 9.11 -19.99 -6.84
N ASP A 147 10.31 -19.42 -6.75
CA ASP A 147 10.52 -18.00 -6.37
C ASP A 147 9.73 -17.07 -7.30
N ALA A 148 9.85 -17.28 -8.61
CA ALA A 148 9.13 -16.49 -9.59
C ALA A 148 7.60 -16.69 -9.51
N ALA A 149 7.14 -17.92 -9.24
CA ALA A 149 5.72 -18.23 -9.08
C ALA A 149 5.13 -17.60 -7.82
N VAL A 150 5.85 -17.66 -6.68
CA VAL A 150 5.44 -17.00 -5.44
C VAL A 150 5.39 -15.49 -5.62
N LYS A 151 6.37 -14.88 -6.28
CA LYS A 151 6.35 -13.44 -6.60
C LYS A 151 5.14 -13.06 -7.46
N ARG A 152 4.76 -13.86 -8.49
CA ARG A 152 3.53 -13.63 -9.25
C ARG A 152 2.29 -13.73 -8.37
N PHE A 153 2.22 -14.77 -7.53
CA PHE A 153 1.13 -14.95 -6.58
C PHE A 153 1.01 -13.75 -5.64
N GLN A 154 2.12 -13.35 -5.00
CA GLN A 154 2.17 -12.20 -4.09
C GLN A 154 1.70 -10.91 -4.79
N ALA A 155 2.23 -10.61 -5.98
CA ALA A 155 1.88 -9.41 -6.73
C ALA A 155 0.37 -9.31 -7.01
N ARG A 156 -0.25 -10.42 -7.51
CA ARG A 156 -1.69 -10.42 -7.80
C ARG A 156 -2.57 -10.48 -6.55
N HIS A 157 -2.00 -10.75 -5.37
CA HIS A 157 -2.69 -10.65 -4.07
C HIS A 157 -2.39 -9.34 -3.32
N GLY A 158 -1.68 -8.40 -3.96
CA GLY A 158 -1.35 -7.11 -3.35
C GLY A 158 -0.29 -7.18 -2.25
N LEU A 159 0.41 -8.31 -2.15
CA LEU A 159 1.51 -8.54 -1.22
C LEU A 159 2.85 -8.10 -1.83
N PRO A 160 3.88 -7.81 -1.02
CA PRO A 160 5.24 -7.60 -1.52
C PRO A 160 5.71 -8.82 -2.33
N ALA A 161 6.16 -8.58 -3.56
CA ALA A 161 6.61 -9.64 -4.46
C ALA A 161 8.09 -9.99 -4.22
N ASP A 162 8.43 -10.42 -3.01
CA ASP A 162 9.80 -10.73 -2.58
C ASP A 162 10.19 -12.22 -2.73
N GLY A 163 9.20 -13.10 -2.92
CA GLY A 163 9.40 -14.54 -3.03
C GLY A 163 9.59 -15.22 -1.67
N VAL A 164 9.33 -14.54 -0.54
CA VAL A 164 9.41 -15.11 0.80
C VAL A 164 8.02 -15.52 1.28
N MET A 165 7.92 -16.70 1.87
CA MET A 165 6.66 -17.21 2.41
C MET A 165 6.45 -16.66 3.83
N GLY A 166 5.93 -15.41 3.93
CA GLY A 166 5.48 -14.80 5.18
C GLY A 166 4.04 -15.17 5.54
N GLN A 167 3.58 -14.77 6.74
CA GLN A 167 2.25 -15.10 7.26
C GLN A 167 1.11 -14.71 6.31
N PHE A 168 1.15 -13.52 5.70
CA PHE A 168 0.13 -13.07 4.74
C PHE A 168 0.14 -13.87 3.44
N THR A 169 1.33 -14.31 2.98
CA THR A 169 1.45 -15.17 1.80
C THR A 169 0.81 -16.53 2.07
N TYR A 170 1.08 -17.15 3.23
CA TYR A 170 0.44 -18.39 3.63
C TYR A 170 -1.08 -18.23 3.78
N ALA A 171 -1.54 -17.19 4.46
CA ALA A 171 -2.95 -16.91 4.65
C ALA A 171 -3.67 -16.79 3.29
N ALA A 172 -3.11 -16.00 2.36
CA ALA A 172 -3.69 -15.81 1.02
C ALA A 172 -3.68 -17.10 0.18
N LEU A 173 -2.61 -17.93 0.26
CA LEU A 173 -2.53 -19.23 -0.43
C LEU A 173 -3.55 -20.24 0.07
N ASN A 174 -3.83 -20.22 1.38
CA ASN A 174 -4.65 -21.21 2.05
C ASN A 174 -6.15 -20.86 2.10
N VAL A 175 -6.56 -19.70 1.56
CA VAL A 175 -8.00 -19.47 1.28
C VAL A 175 -8.46 -20.52 0.27
N ASP A 176 -9.49 -21.28 0.60
CA ASP A 176 -9.98 -22.37 -0.22
C ASP A 176 -10.62 -21.90 -1.56
N ALA A 177 -10.75 -22.83 -2.51
CA ALA A 177 -11.21 -22.51 -3.87
C ALA A 177 -12.66 -22.03 -3.90
N ASN A 178 -13.54 -22.58 -3.07
CA ASN A 178 -14.96 -22.19 -3.02
C ASN A 178 -15.10 -20.78 -2.46
N THR A 179 -14.33 -20.44 -1.41
CA THR A 179 -14.30 -19.08 -0.85
C THR A 179 -13.81 -18.08 -1.90
N ARG A 180 -12.76 -18.42 -2.67
CA ARG A 180 -12.31 -17.56 -3.81
C ARG A 180 -13.35 -17.46 -4.90
N LEU A 181 -14.05 -18.54 -5.23
CA LEU A 181 -15.15 -18.52 -6.20
C LEU A 181 -16.29 -17.61 -5.74
N GLY A 182 -16.71 -17.71 -4.46
CA GLY A 182 -17.68 -16.78 -3.87
C GLY A 182 -17.24 -15.32 -3.95
N GLN A 183 -15.96 -15.04 -3.67
CA GLN A 183 -15.37 -13.71 -3.79
C GLN A 183 -15.47 -13.17 -5.24
N LEU A 184 -15.19 -14.02 -6.24
CA LEU A 184 -15.31 -13.64 -7.66
C LEU A 184 -16.75 -13.29 -8.03
N HIS A 185 -17.75 -14.11 -7.62
CA HIS A 185 -19.17 -13.83 -7.87
C HIS A 185 -19.64 -12.52 -7.23
N THR A 186 -19.25 -12.26 -5.98
CA THR A 186 -19.57 -11.01 -5.27
C THR A 186 -19.04 -9.80 -6.05
N ASN A 187 -17.79 -9.90 -6.54
CA ASN A 187 -17.17 -8.79 -7.27
C ASN A 187 -17.69 -8.65 -8.70
N LEU A 188 -18.10 -9.73 -9.37
CA LEU A 188 -18.81 -9.65 -10.65
C LEU A 188 -20.11 -8.87 -10.49
N GLN A 189 -20.90 -9.16 -9.45
CA GLN A 189 -22.13 -8.41 -9.17
C GLN A 189 -21.87 -6.91 -8.94
N ARG A 190 -20.83 -6.56 -8.15
CA ARG A 190 -20.44 -5.15 -7.91
C ARG A 190 -20.03 -4.44 -9.20
N LEU A 191 -19.21 -5.10 -10.04
CA LEU A 191 -18.78 -4.54 -11.32
C LEU A 191 -19.96 -4.34 -12.28
N SER A 192 -20.87 -5.32 -12.39
CA SER A 192 -22.05 -5.24 -13.25
C SER A 192 -22.99 -4.11 -12.88
N GLN A 193 -22.98 -3.64 -11.62
CA GLN A 193 -23.77 -2.50 -11.17
C GLN A 193 -23.14 -1.15 -11.53
N ILE A 194 -21.79 -1.03 -11.48
CA ILE A 194 -21.11 0.27 -11.64
C ILE A 194 -20.60 0.52 -13.06
N VAL A 195 -20.13 -0.51 -13.78
CA VAL A 195 -19.52 -0.38 -15.09
C VAL A 195 -20.45 0.29 -16.14
N PRO A 196 -21.76 0.02 -16.21
CA PRO A 196 -22.64 0.72 -17.14
C PRO A 196 -22.65 2.25 -16.94
N THR A 197 -22.43 2.73 -15.73
CA THR A 197 -22.32 4.17 -15.44
C THR A 197 -20.99 4.71 -15.93
N THR A 198 -19.87 4.04 -15.57
CA THR A 198 -18.52 4.52 -15.90
C THR A 198 -18.18 4.39 -17.39
N ASP A 199 -18.82 3.47 -18.12
CA ASP A 199 -18.64 3.30 -19.56
C ASP A 199 -19.14 4.53 -20.37
N SER A 200 -20.11 5.24 -19.81
CA SER A 200 -20.62 6.50 -20.40
C SER A 200 -19.83 7.75 -20.02
N GLU A 201 -18.88 7.64 -19.07
CA GLU A 201 -18.11 8.77 -18.56
C GLU A 201 -16.78 8.91 -19.29
N PRO A 202 -16.54 10.04 -20.00
CA PRO A 202 -15.27 10.24 -20.73
C PRO A 202 -14.06 10.38 -19.80
N ARG A 203 -14.29 10.79 -18.54
CA ARG A 203 -13.31 10.96 -17.49
C ARG A 203 -13.93 10.61 -16.15
N PHE A 204 -13.21 9.86 -15.31
CA PHE A 204 -13.59 9.63 -13.92
C PHE A 204 -12.39 9.27 -13.05
N VAL A 205 -12.55 9.41 -11.74
CA VAL A 205 -11.64 8.89 -10.72
C VAL A 205 -12.28 7.68 -10.06
N MET A 206 -11.58 6.56 -10.01
CA MET A 206 -11.97 5.38 -9.24
C MET A 206 -11.07 5.24 -8.01
N VAL A 207 -11.66 5.06 -6.84
CA VAL A 207 -10.98 4.72 -5.58
C VAL A 207 -11.38 3.31 -5.19
N ASN A 208 -10.49 2.34 -5.39
CA ASN A 208 -10.73 0.98 -4.91
C ASN A 208 -10.24 0.85 -3.46
N ILE A 209 -11.16 0.76 -2.52
CA ILE A 209 -10.91 0.78 -1.08
C ILE A 209 -10.04 -0.41 -0.63
N PRO A 210 -10.37 -1.70 -0.92
CA PRO A 210 -9.54 -2.83 -0.49
C PRO A 210 -8.14 -2.83 -1.08
N ALA A 211 -7.97 -2.26 -2.28
CA ALA A 211 -6.68 -2.13 -2.92
C ALA A 211 -5.87 -0.92 -2.39
N ALA A 212 -6.53 0.01 -1.68
CA ALA A 212 -5.98 1.31 -1.31
C ALA A 212 -5.28 1.95 -2.53
N ARG A 213 -6.01 2.04 -3.66
CA ARG A 213 -5.51 2.51 -4.96
C ARG A 213 -6.52 3.41 -5.64
N ILE A 214 -6.01 4.40 -6.35
CA ILE A 214 -6.79 5.31 -7.16
C ILE A 214 -6.39 5.14 -8.63
N GLU A 215 -7.36 5.17 -9.53
CA GLU A 215 -7.16 5.27 -10.98
C GLU A 215 -7.82 6.55 -11.48
N ALA A 216 -7.06 7.36 -12.21
CA ALA A 216 -7.61 8.42 -13.07
C ALA A 216 -7.81 7.82 -14.46
N VAL A 217 -9.04 7.83 -14.94
CA VAL A 217 -9.42 7.22 -16.22
C VAL A 217 -9.87 8.29 -17.18
N GLU A 218 -9.41 8.20 -18.43
CA GLU A 218 -9.83 9.08 -19.52
C GLU A 218 -9.96 8.27 -20.82
N LYS A 219 -11.09 8.42 -21.50
CA LYS A 219 -11.39 7.72 -22.77
C LYS A 219 -11.16 6.21 -22.69
N GLY A 220 -11.64 5.58 -21.60
CA GLY A 220 -11.53 4.14 -21.38
C GLY A 220 -10.11 3.64 -21.05
N ARG A 221 -9.17 4.52 -20.71
CA ARG A 221 -7.79 4.16 -20.36
C ARG A 221 -7.37 4.80 -19.04
N VAL A 222 -6.60 4.07 -18.26
CA VAL A 222 -5.95 4.62 -17.07
C VAL A 222 -4.81 5.53 -17.48
N VAL A 223 -4.91 6.81 -17.12
CA VAL A 223 -3.87 7.83 -17.38
C VAL A 223 -2.90 7.96 -16.20
N SER A 224 -3.37 7.72 -14.97
CA SER A 224 -2.49 7.65 -13.80
C SER A 224 -3.06 6.73 -12.72
N ARG A 225 -2.15 6.17 -11.91
CA ARG A 225 -2.45 5.37 -10.73
C ARG A 225 -1.76 5.94 -9.51
N HIS A 226 -2.50 6.05 -8.41
CA HIS A 226 -1.98 6.56 -7.15
C HIS A 226 -2.18 5.54 -6.03
N THR A 227 -1.18 5.41 -5.16
CA THR A 227 -1.35 4.70 -3.90
C THR A 227 -2.20 5.56 -2.97
N ALA A 228 -3.11 4.94 -2.25
CA ALA A 228 -3.94 5.62 -1.28
C ALA A 228 -3.74 5.08 0.14
N VAL A 229 -4.22 5.85 1.13
CA VAL A 229 -4.48 5.38 2.49
C VAL A 229 -5.95 5.63 2.76
N VAL A 230 -6.68 4.60 3.13
CA VAL A 230 -8.13 4.63 3.37
C VAL A 230 -8.46 4.43 4.84
N GLY A 231 -9.73 4.45 5.19
CA GLY A 231 -10.23 4.38 6.57
C GLY A 231 -9.86 3.09 7.29
N LYS A 232 -9.67 3.19 8.62
CA LYS A 232 -9.56 2.04 9.53
C LYS A 232 -10.85 1.23 9.54
N ILE A 233 -10.80 0.01 10.09
CA ILE A 233 -11.97 -0.88 10.21
C ILE A 233 -13.10 -0.21 10.99
N ASP A 234 -12.79 0.51 12.07
CA ASP A 234 -13.75 1.22 12.92
C ASP A 234 -14.14 2.62 12.39
N ARG A 235 -13.50 3.08 11.30
CA ARG A 235 -13.74 4.39 10.64
C ARG A 235 -13.61 4.25 9.13
N GLN A 236 -14.49 3.44 8.56
CA GLN A 236 -14.41 3.02 7.16
C GLN A 236 -14.54 4.18 6.18
N THR A 237 -13.83 4.08 5.07
CA THR A 237 -14.11 4.89 3.89
C THR A 237 -15.41 4.38 3.26
N PRO A 238 -16.43 5.24 3.04
CA PRO A 238 -17.70 4.81 2.48
C PRO A 238 -17.60 4.48 0.99
N ILE A 239 -18.43 3.54 0.53
CA ILE A 239 -18.73 3.35 -0.89
C ILE A 239 -19.66 4.49 -1.32
N LEU A 240 -19.30 5.23 -2.36
CA LEU A 240 -20.10 6.34 -2.85
C LEU A 240 -19.78 6.69 -4.31
N THR A 241 -20.70 7.35 -4.96
CA THR A 241 -20.52 8.01 -6.25
C THR A 241 -20.83 9.50 -6.10
N SER A 242 -19.97 10.36 -6.65
CA SER A 242 -20.10 11.81 -6.59
C SER A 242 -19.37 12.47 -7.77
N LYS A 243 -19.17 13.81 -7.68
CA LYS A 243 -18.35 14.57 -8.63
C LYS A 243 -17.39 15.48 -7.88
N ILE A 244 -16.11 15.40 -8.24
CA ILE A 244 -15.08 16.35 -7.79
C ILE A 244 -15.37 17.69 -8.45
N HIS A 245 -15.55 18.73 -7.64
CA HIS A 245 -15.88 20.06 -8.12
C HIS A 245 -14.87 21.12 -7.69
N GLU A 246 -14.04 20.84 -6.67
CA GLU A 246 -13.14 21.83 -6.11
C GLU A 246 -11.82 21.18 -5.65
N ILE A 247 -10.73 21.89 -5.86
CA ILE A 247 -9.41 21.63 -5.24
C ILE A 247 -9.05 22.84 -4.38
N ILE A 248 -8.60 22.60 -3.15
CA ILE A 248 -8.11 23.65 -2.28
C ILE A 248 -6.60 23.41 -2.05
N LEU A 249 -5.78 24.34 -2.50
CA LEU A 249 -4.36 24.36 -2.18
C LEU A 249 -4.13 25.05 -0.83
N ASN A 250 -3.18 24.56 -0.07
CA ASN A 250 -2.89 25.00 1.30
C ASN A 250 -4.16 25.08 2.16
N PRO A 251 -4.88 23.95 2.35
CA PRO A 251 -6.17 23.95 3.03
C PRO A 251 -6.03 24.21 4.53
N TYR A 252 -7.01 24.88 5.12
CA TYR A 252 -7.29 24.78 6.55
C TYR A 252 -7.88 23.41 6.85
N TRP A 253 -7.37 22.72 7.87
CA TRP A 253 -8.01 21.48 8.33
C TRP A 253 -8.91 21.77 9.52
N THR A 254 -10.18 21.45 9.39
CA THR A 254 -11.14 21.50 10.49
C THR A 254 -11.39 20.08 10.98
N ALA A 255 -11.10 19.83 12.27
CA ALA A 255 -11.24 18.50 12.84
C ALA A 255 -12.72 18.13 13.00
N PRO A 256 -13.14 16.96 12.49
CA PRO A 256 -14.48 16.42 12.77
C PRO A 256 -14.66 16.09 14.26
N LYS A 257 -15.91 16.18 14.75
CA LYS A 257 -16.23 15.87 16.15
C LYS A 257 -15.71 14.50 16.60
N SER A 258 -15.78 13.50 15.73
CA SER A 258 -15.29 12.14 16.03
C SER A 258 -13.77 12.10 16.27
N ILE A 259 -12.99 12.91 15.55
CA ILE A 259 -11.54 13.04 15.77
C ILE A 259 -11.27 13.83 17.04
N ILE A 260 -12.04 14.88 17.31
CA ILE A 260 -11.90 15.65 18.54
C ILE A 260 -12.08 14.72 19.74
N GLN A 261 -13.17 13.93 19.79
CA GLN A 261 -13.49 13.03 20.89
C GLN A 261 -12.51 11.86 21.03
N LYS A 262 -12.24 11.17 19.91
CA LYS A 262 -11.51 9.90 19.95
C LYS A 262 -9.99 10.07 19.95
N ASP A 263 -9.50 11.19 19.40
CA ASP A 263 -8.05 11.37 19.20
C ASP A 263 -7.51 12.60 19.93
N ILE A 264 -8.10 13.81 19.74
CA ILE A 264 -7.51 15.05 20.24
C ILE A 264 -7.68 15.20 21.76
N ILE A 265 -8.87 14.99 22.31
CA ILE A 265 -9.11 15.09 23.77
C ILE A 265 -8.20 14.14 24.56
N PRO A 266 -8.05 12.85 24.20
CA PRO A 266 -7.09 11.96 24.85
C PRO A 266 -5.63 12.42 24.73
N LEU A 267 -5.26 13.06 23.62
CA LEU A 267 -3.91 13.60 23.44
C LEU A 267 -3.67 14.84 24.32
N MET A 268 -4.63 15.76 24.39
CA MET A 268 -4.55 16.94 25.26
C MET A 268 -4.43 16.59 26.74
N ARG A 269 -5.07 15.50 27.19
CA ARG A 269 -4.92 14.99 28.56
C ARG A 269 -3.50 14.50 28.86
N LYS A 270 -2.76 14.05 27.84
CA LYS A 270 -1.38 13.54 27.95
C LYS A 270 -0.34 14.63 27.71
N ASP A 271 -0.59 15.52 26.79
CA ASP A 271 0.29 16.61 26.36
C ASP A 271 -0.52 17.91 26.20
N PRO A 272 -0.56 18.79 27.19
CA PRO A 272 -1.27 20.07 27.12
C PRO A 272 -0.79 21.00 25.98
N GLN A 273 0.42 20.78 25.45
CA GLN A 273 0.97 21.56 24.35
C GLN A 273 0.62 20.98 22.96
N TYR A 274 -0.12 19.87 22.90
CA TYR A 274 -0.41 19.19 21.66
C TYR A 274 -1.03 20.11 20.58
N LEU A 275 -2.04 20.91 20.94
CA LEU A 275 -2.69 21.84 19.99
C LEU A 275 -1.72 22.93 19.53
N THR A 276 -0.98 23.54 20.44
CA THR A 276 0.01 24.58 20.13
C THR A 276 1.10 24.04 19.21
N ASN A 277 1.69 22.89 19.56
CA ASN A 277 2.72 22.22 18.78
C ASN A 277 2.26 21.86 17.35
N ASN A 278 0.98 21.53 17.22
CA ASN A 278 0.38 21.17 15.93
C ASN A 278 -0.32 22.35 15.23
N LYS A 279 -0.22 23.58 15.73
CA LYS A 279 -0.85 24.79 15.16
C LYS A 279 -2.36 24.64 14.97
N ILE A 280 -3.03 24.00 15.93
CA ILE A 280 -4.48 23.84 15.95
C ILE A 280 -5.05 24.89 16.88
N ARG A 281 -5.89 25.76 16.33
CA ARG A 281 -6.60 26.82 17.07
C ARG A 281 -8.03 26.42 17.36
N LEU A 282 -8.55 26.86 18.49
CA LEU A 282 -9.93 26.63 18.92
C LEU A 282 -10.77 27.88 18.69
N PHE A 283 -12.01 27.68 18.23
CA PHE A 283 -12.95 28.77 18.05
C PHE A 283 -14.31 28.40 18.67
N ASN A 284 -14.95 29.36 19.31
CA ASN A 284 -16.32 29.21 19.80
C ASN A 284 -17.34 29.37 18.64
N GLN A 285 -18.62 29.26 18.97
CA GLN A 285 -19.71 29.41 17.99
C GLN A 285 -19.81 30.82 17.38
N GLN A 286 -19.27 31.82 18.06
CA GLN A 286 -19.20 33.22 17.61
C GLN A 286 -17.95 33.51 16.75
N GLY A 287 -17.11 32.49 16.51
CA GLY A 287 -15.88 32.61 15.73
C GLY A 287 -14.71 33.28 16.49
N GLN A 288 -14.84 33.46 17.81
CA GLN A 288 -13.77 33.98 18.65
C GLN A 288 -12.79 32.87 19.02
N GLU A 289 -11.51 33.20 19.02
CA GLU A 289 -10.46 32.23 19.41
C GLU A 289 -10.50 31.97 20.94
N VAL A 290 -10.41 30.68 21.28
CA VAL A 290 -10.43 30.21 22.69
C VAL A 290 -9.07 29.64 23.02
N PRO A 291 -8.40 30.13 24.08
CA PRO A 291 -7.13 29.55 24.52
C PRO A 291 -7.30 28.11 24.98
N PRO A 292 -6.43 27.16 24.57
CA PRO A 292 -6.52 25.77 25.00
C PRO A 292 -6.50 25.56 26.52
N GLU A 293 -5.85 26.45 27.25
CA GLU A 293 -5.73 26.43 28.71
C GLU A 293 -7.04 26.73 29.43
N SER A 294 -8.00 27.37 28.71
CA SER A 294 -9.33 27.69 29.29
C SER A 294 -10.35 26.55 29.13
N VAL A 295 -9.97 25.44 28.49
CA VAL A 295 -10.86 24.30 28.18
C VAL A 295 -10.61 23.18 29.19
N ASP A 296 -11.69 22.68 29.82
CA ASP A 296 -11.59 21.46 30.62
C ASP A 296 -11.58 20.21 29.76
N TRP A 297 -10.39 19.64 29.55
CA TRP A 297 -10.15 18.47 28.75
C TRP A 297 -10.65 17.15 29.38
N ASN A 298 -11.13 17.17 30.61
CA ASN A 298 -11.73 16.01 31.29
C ASN A 298 -13.21 15.85 30.98
N THR A 299 -13.82 16.84 30.34
CA THR A 299 -15.23 16.86 29.90
C THR A 299 -15.34 16.78 28.39
N ASP A 300 -16.57 16.62 27.89
CA ASP A 300 -16.88 16.69 26.47
C ASP A 300 -17.13 18.12 25.96
N GLU A 301 -16.85 19.13 26.78
CA GLU A 301 -17.10 20.54 26.44
C GLU A 301 -16.32 20.98 25.20
N ALA A 302 -15.09 20.50 25.04
CA ALA A 302 -14.24 20.75 23.87
C ALA A 302 -14.91 20.38 22.55
N VAL A 303 -15.84 19.41 22.51
CA VAL A 303 -16.54 18.97 21.28
C VAL A 303 -17.45 20.06 20.71
N LYS A 304 -17.83 21.06 21.50
CA LYS A 304 -18.65 22.21 21.10
C LYS A 304 -17.82 23.27 20.34
N LEU A 305 -16.50 23.21 20.44
CA LEU A 305 -15.58 24.14 19.79
C LEU A 305 -15.23 23.67 18.37
N MET A 306 -14.87 24.61 17.51
CA MET A 306 -14.29 24.35 16.21
C MET A 306 -12.76 24.29 16.35
N PHE A 307 -12.17 23.17 15.95
CA PHE A 307 -10.72 22.95 15.89
C PHE A 307 -10.25 23.19 14.48
N ARG A 308 -9.41 24.18 14.25
CA ARG A 308 -8.89 24.53 12.93
C ARG A 308 -7.38 24.57 12.93
N GLN A 309 -6.76 23.74 12.10
CA GLN A 309 -5.33 23.76 11.85
C GLN A 309 -5.02 24.66 10.65
N ASP A 310 -4.04 25.52 10.82
CA ASP A 310 -3.60 26.44 9.77
C ASP A 310 -2.86 25.71 8.64
N PRO A 311 -2.82 26.25 7.41
CA PRO A 311 -2.01 25.75 6.32
C PRO A 311 -0.53 25.63 6.71
N GLY A 312 0.17 24.65 6.14
CA GLY A 312 1.61 24.51 6.37
C GLY A 312 2.09 23.05 6.36
N LYS A 313 3.39 22.87 6.57
CA LYS A 313 4.08 21.58 6.45
C LYS A 313 3.56 20.49 7.39
N ILE A 314 3.01 20.87 8.56
CA ILE A 314 2.47 19.94 9.56
C ILE A 314 0.95 19.79 9.48
N ASN A 315 0.28 20.53 8.58
CA ASN A 315 -1.16 20.42 8.40
C ASN A 315 -1.53 18.98 8.00
N ALA A 316 -2.59 18.43 8.60
CA ALA A 316 -3.03 17.05 8.39
C ALA A 316 -3.35 16.73 6.91
N MET A 317 -3.75 17.74 6.13
CA MET A 317 -4.01 17.64 4.69
C MET A 317 -2.84 18.12 3.82
N SER A 318 -1.71 18.53 4.44
CA SER A 318 -0.52 19.04 3.74
C SER A 318 -0.86 20.11 2.70
N SER A 319 -0.56 19.85 1.42
CA SER A 319 -0.66 20.86 0.35
C SER A 319 -2.01 20.94 -0.33
N THR A 320 -2.87 19.93 -0.19
CA THR A 320 -4.06 19.81 -1.08
C THR A 320 -5.22 19.09 -0.42
N LYS A 321 -6.42 19.61 -0.67
CA LYS A 321 -7.70 18.95 -0.42
C LYS A 321 -8.51 18.92 -1.72
N ILE A 322 -9.14 17.78 -2.05
CA ILE A 322 -9.99 17.56 -3.21
C ILE A 322 -11.40 17.28 -2.71
N ASN A 323 -12.32 18.16 -3.02
CA ASN A 323 -13.70 18.13 -2.55
C ASN A 323 -14.66 17.53 -3.56
N PHE A 324 -15.63 16.76 -3.05
CA PHE A 324 -16.81 16.25 -3.74
C PHE A 324 -17.98 16.16 -2.76
N HIS A 325 -19.20 16.33 -3.24
CA HIS A 325 -20.37 16.33 -2.38
C HIS A 325 -20.68 14.94 -1.84
N ASN A 326 -20.87 14.81 -0.52
CA ASN A 326 -21.31 13.57 0.11
C ASN A 326 -21.79 13.84 1.54
N ASN A 327 -22.63 12.91 2.07
CA ASN A 327 -23.20 13.00 3.42
C ASN A 327 -22.26 12.45 4.51
N HIS A 328 -21.06 11.95 4.15
CA HIS A 328 -20.10 11.32 5.07
C HIS A 328 -19.00 12.28 5.49
N ALA A 329 -18.97 13.50 4.97
CA ALA A 329 -17.89 14.47 5.17
C ALA A 329 -16.50 13.93 4.78
N VAL A 330 -16.43 13.06 3.77
CA VAL A 330 -15.19 12.46 3.24
C VAL A 330 -14.69 13.29 2.06
N TYR A 331 -13.38 13.37 1.95
CA TYR A 331 -12.67 14.04 0.85
C TYR A 331 -11.35 13.30 0.56
N MET A 332 -10.69 13.62 -0.55
CA MET A 332 -9.32 13.18 -0.82
C MET A 332 -8.34 14.29 -0.47
N HIS A 333 -7.12 13.94 -0.04
CA HIS A 333 -6.14 14.95 0.38
C HIS A 333 -4.70 14.43 0.34
N ASP A 334 -3.76 15.37 0.42
CA ASP A 334 -2.35 15.11 0.68
C ASP A 334 -2.11 14.76 2.15
N THR A 335 -0.87 14.36 2.49
CA THR A 335 -0.47 14.10 3.87
C THR A 335 1.00 14.44 4.08
N PRO A 336 1.39 15.02 5.23
CA PRO A 336 2.81 15.20 5.56
C PRO A 336 3.52 13.87 5.86
N GLN A 337 2.77 12.83 6.21
CA GLN A 337 3.28 11.52 6.59
C GLN A 337 3.36 10.58 5.40
N GLN A 338 4.31 10.83 4.49
CA GLN A 338 4.48 10.05 3.26
C GLN A 338 4.84 8.57 3.50
N SER A 339 5.36 8.22 4.67
CA SER A 339 5.71 6.84 5.03
C SER A 339 4.50 5.89 5.08
N TYR A 340 3.29 6.42 5.27
CA TYR A 340 2.07 5.59 5.21
C TYR A 340 1.86 4.90 3.87
N PHE A 341 2.30 5.51 2.77
CA PHE A 341 2.16 4.91 1.43
C PHE A 341 3.07 3.69 1.22
N ASN A 342 4.09 3.52 2.05
CA ASN A 342 5.03 2.39 2.00
C ASN A 342 4.57 1.20 2.85
N LYS A 343 3.52 1.35 3.66
CA LYS A 343 2.98 0.25 4.45
C LYS A 343 2.29 -0.78 3.57
N LEU A 344 2.36 -2.06 3.97
CA LEU A 344 1.57 -3.12 3.38
C LEU A 344 0.07 -2.86 3.60
N MET A 345 -0.32 -2.65 4.87
CA MET A 345 -1.68 -2.31 5.26
C MET A 345 -1.84 -0.78 5.28
N ARG A 346 -2.66 -0.26 4.38
CA ARG A 346 -2.88 1.19 4.23
C ARG A 346 -4.29 1.61 4.65
N PHE A 347 -4.73 1.10 5.80
CA PHE A 347 -6.03 1.34 6.43
C PHE A 347 -5.84 2.12 7.72
N ASP A 348 -5.39 3.38 7.59
CA ASP A 348 -4.92 4.20 8.72
C ASP A 348 -5.63 5.57 8.83
N SER A 349 -6.59 5.89 7.94
CA SER A 349 -7.31 7.16 8.00
C SER A 349 -8.59 7.06 8.85
N SER A 350 -9.22 8.19 9.08
CA SER A 350 -10.54 8.28 9.74
C SER A 350 -11.69 8.38 8.72
N GLY A 351 -11.53 7.75 7.54
CA GLY A 351 -12.54 7.69 6.48
C GLY A 351 -12.14 8.48 5.22
N CYS A 352 -11.43 9.59 5.34
CA CYS A 352 -10.90 10.32 4.19
C CYS A 352 -9.79 9.54 3.46
N VAL A 353 -9.53 9.87 2.21
CA VAL A 353 -8.54 9.17 1.38
C VAL A 353 -7.29 10.02 1.19
N ARG A 354 -6.15 9.55 1.73
CA ARG A 354 -4.85 10.18 1.46
C ARG A 354 -4.33 9.70 0.12
N VAL A 355 -3.77 10.61 -0.67
CA VAL A 355 -3.36 10.35 -2.06
C VAL A 355 -1.87 10.55 -2.22
N GLN A 356 -1.15 9.53 -2.66
CA GLN A 356 0.26 9.64 -3.04
C GLN A 356 0.38 10.38 -4.39
N ASN A 357 1.38 11.26 -4.51
CA ASN A 357 1.61 12.07 -5.72
C ASN A 357 0.35 12.85 -6.13
N VAL A 358 -0.36 13.41 -5.15
CA VAL A 358 -1.64 14.12 -5.36
C VAL A 358 -1.55 15.26 -6.37
N ARG A 359 -0.38 15.89 -6.51
CA ARG A 359 -0.17 17.00 -7.47
C ARG A 359 -0.34 16.57 -8.92
N ASP A 360 0.02 15.33 -9.26
CA ASP A 360 -0.18 14.79 -10.60
C ASP A 360 -1.68 14.54 -10.85
N LEU A 361 -2.41 14.05 -9.85
CA LEU A 361 -3.86 13.93 -9.93
C LEU A 361 -4.53 15.30 -10.06
N ASN A 362 -4.09 16.31 -9.29
CA ASN A 362 -4.62 17.67 -9.38
C ASN A 362 -4.45 18.27 -10.77
N LEU A 363 -3.28 18.11 -11.38
CA LEU A 363 -3.02 18.63 -12.74
C LEU A 363 -3.95 18.00 -13.76
N TRP A 364 -4.18 16.69 -13.66
CA TRP A 364 -5.12 16.03 -14.55
C TRP A 364 -6.58 16.46 -14.29
N LEU A 365 -6.96 16.67 -13.03
CA LEU A 365 -8.28 17.21 -12.70
C LEU A 365 -8.49 18.64 -13.24
N LEU A 366 -7.45 19.46 -13.17
CA LEU A 366 -7.47 20.87 -13.57
C LEU A 366 -7.21 21.10 -15.07
N GLN A 367 -6.96 20.07 -15.88
CA GLN A 367 -6.52 20.22 -17.28
C GLN A 367 -7.46 21.08 -18.13
N ASN A 368 -8.77 21.13 -17.81
CA ASN A 368 -9.77 21.95 -18.48
C ASN A 368 -10.06 23.26 -17.74
N THR A 369 -9.34 23.56 -16.62
CA THR A 369 -9.54 24.77 -15.83
C THR A 369 -8.51 25.82 -16.26
N PRO A 370 -8.92 26.93 -16.90
CA PRO A 370 -7.99 27.93 -17.41
C PRO A 370 -7.09 28.51 -16.32
N GLY A 371 -5.81 28.76 -16.67
CA GLY A 371 -4.83 29.39 -15.78
C GLY A 371 -4.14 28.44 -14.80
N TRP A 372 -4.43 27.13 -14.84
CA TRP A 372 -3.84 26.14 -13.93
C TRP A 372 -2.98 25.15 -14.69
N ASP A 373 -1.69 25.34 -14.60
CA ASP A 373 -0.63 24.42 -15.01
C ASP A 373 0.23 24.02 -13.81
N ARG A 374 1.27 23.20 -14.04
CA ARG A 374 2.20 22.77 -12.96
C ARG A 374 2.88 23.95 -12.31
N GLN A 375 3.35 24.93 -13.09
CA GLN A 375 4.10 26.08 -12.56
C GLN A 375 3.21 26.94 -11.66
N THR A 376 2.02 27.27 -12.11
CA THR A 376 1.02 28.05 -11.35
C THR A 376 0.63 27.33 -10.06
N MET A 377 0.35 26.01 -10.13
CA MET A 377 -0.01 25.21 -8.96
C MET A 377 1.13 25.17 -7.93
N GLU A 378 2.38 24.93 -8.36
CA GLU A 378 3.53 24.89 -7.46
C GLU A 378 3.81 26.27 -6.83
N ALA A 379 3.64 27.35 -7.59
CA ALA A 379 3.75 28.71 -7.07
C ALA A 379 2.69 29.01 -6.00
N ALA A 380 1.45 28.63 -6.26
CA ALA A 380 0.35 28.76 -5.29
C ALA A 380 0.60 27.93 -4.02
N ILE A 381 1.07 26.68 -4.15
CA ILE A 381 1.44 25.87 -2.98
C ILE A 381 2.57 26.53 -2.19
N LYS A 382 3.60 27.02 -2.86
CA LYS A 382 4.77 27.67 -2.23
C LYS A 382 4.39 28.96 -1.51
N SER A 383 3.37 29.68 -1.98
CA SER A 383 2.90 30.92 -1.33
C SER A 383 2.35 30.69 0.08
N GLY A 384 1.87 29.47 0.38
CA GLY A 384 1.22 29.14 1.65
C GLY A 384 -0.20 29.69 1.77
N ALA A 385 -0.70 30.46 0.80
CA ALA A 385 -2.03 31.01 0.83
C ALA A 385 -3.09 29.95 0.55
N ASN A 386 -4.17 29.94 1.33
CA ASN A 386 -5.32 29.08 1.08
C ASN A 386 -5.98 29.47 -0.25
N THR A 387 -5.98 28.59 -1.22
CA THR A 387 -6.40 28.88 -2.59
C THR A 387 -7.44 27.84 -3.05
N PRO A 388 -8.74 28.11 -2.94
CA PRO A 388 -9.78 27.29 -3.51
C PRO A 388 -9.87 27.47 -5.02
N ILE A 389 -10.02 26.37 -5.76
CA ILE A 389 -10.08 26.31 -7.22
C ILE A 389 -11.28 25.48 -7.60
N GLN A 390 -12.27 26.11 -8.22
CA GLN A 390 -13.41 25.41 -8.80
C GLN A 390 -13.00 24.77 -10.12
N LEU A 391 -13.30 23.50 -10.33
CA LEU A 391 -13.07 22.84 -11.60
C LEU A 391 -14.05 23.39 -12.65
N ALA A 392 -13.53 23.79 -13.80
CA ALA A 392 -14.39 24.20 -14.94
C ALA A 392 -15.26 23.02 -15.44
N ASP A 393 -14.76 21.80 -15.28
CA ASP A 393 -15.41 20.55 -15.66
C ASP A 393 -15.35 19.56 -14.47
N PRO A 394 -16.43 19.45 -13.66
CA PRO A 394 -16.45 18.53 -12.53
C PRO A 394 -16.31 17.07 -12.96
N VAL A 395 -15.41 16.33 -12.31
CA VAL A 395 -15.01 14.97 -12.67
C VAL A 395 -15.73 13.96 -11.79
N PRO A 396 -16.45 12.97 -12.35
CA PRO A 396 -17.04 11.87 -11.59
C PRO A 396 -16.01 11.14 -10.72
N VAL A 397 -16.43 10.74 -9.53
CA VAL A 397 -15.60 9.95 -8.61
C VAL A 397 -16.42 8.80 -8.03
N HIS A 398 -15.86 7.59 -8.11
CA HIS A 398 -16.48 6.36 -7.64
C HIS A 398 -15.58 5.70 -6.58
N PHE A 399 -16.06 5.64 -5.36
CA PHE A 399 -15.45 4.87 -4.29
C PHE A 399 -16.09 3.50 -4.29
N VAL A 400 -15.31 2.48 -4.65
CA VAL A 400 -15.77 1.10 -4.83
C VAL A 400 -15.08 0.16 -3.85
N TYR A 401 -15.72 -0.97 -3.59
CA TYR A 401 -15.18 -2.03 -2.75
C TYR A 401 -15.01 -3.29 -3.58
N LEU A 402 -13.88 -3.39 -4.28
CA LEU A 402 -13.55 -4.52 -5.14
C LEU A 402 -12.36 -5.29 -4.58
N THR A 403 -12.64 -6.49 -4.09
CA THR A 403 -11.64 -7.40 -3.52
C THR A 403 -11.12 -8.40 -4.54
N ALA A 404 -11.78 -8.53 -5.71
CA ALA A 404 -11.30 -9.33 -6.83
C ALA A 404 -11.66 -8.66 -8.17
N TRP A 405 -10.75 -8.73 -9.13
CA TRP A 405 -10.96 -8.30 -10.52
C TRP A 405 -9.98 -9.02 -11.45
N ALA A 406 -10.28 -9.07 -12.74
CA ALA A 406 -9.38 -9.60 -13.76
C ALA A 406 -8.74 -8.48 -14.55
N THR A 407 -7.48 -8.67 -14.96
CA THR A 407 -6.77 -7.80 -15.88
C THR A 407 -6.84 -8.36 -17.31
N GLY A 408 -6.58 -7.54 -18.34
CA GLY A 408 -6.75 -7.93 -19.75
C GLY A 408 -5.87 -9.10 -20.22
N ASP A 409 -4.84 -9.45 -19.45
CA ASP A 409 -4.01 -10.65 -19.65
C ASP A 409 -4.58 -11.91 -18.95
N GLY A 410 -5.79 -11.84 -18.40
CA GLY A 410 -6.46 -12.95 -17.70
C GLY A 410 -5.94 -13.20 -16.27
N VAL A 411 -5.06 -12.36 -15.75
CA VAL A 411 -4.59 -12.46 -14.37
C VAL A 411 -5.67 -11.98 -13.42
N VAL A 412 -6.05 -12.84 -12.46
CA VAL A 412 -7.01 -12.50 -11.42
C VAL A 412 -6.28 -11.89 -10.23
N GLN A 413 -6.68 -10.68 -9.90
CA GLN A 413 -6.20 -9.95 -8.73
C GLN A 413 -7.12 -10.21 -7.55
N PHE A 414 -6.55 -10.35 -6.36
CA PHE A 414 -7.29 -10.46 -5.11
C PHE A 414 -6.78 -9.44 -4.09
N ARG A 415 -7.66 -8.99 -3.21
CA ARG A 415 -7.33 -8.15 -2.05
C ARG A 415 -8.03 -8.71 -0.82
N ASP A 416 -7.49 -8.33 0.31
CA ASP A 416 -8.07 -8.61 1.61
C ASP A 416 -9.44 -7.93 1.76
N ASP A 417 -10.41 -8.64 2.31
CA ASP A 417 -11.74 -8.11 2.64
C ASP A 417 -11.72 -7.39 3.99
N ILE A 418 -10.93 -6.33 4.07
CA ILE A 418 -10.63 -5.60 5.31
C ILE A 418 -11.87 -5.11 6.07
N TYR A 419 -12.96 -4.81 5.37
CA TYR A 419 -14.21 -4.36 5.99
C TYR A 419 -15.25 -5.48 6.12
N ARG A 420 -14.88 -6.73 5.81
CA ARG A 420 -15.73 -7.93 5.89
C ARG A 420 -17.04 -7.82 5.08
N MET A 421 -16.95 -7.28 3.87
CA MET A 421 -18.10 -7.05 2.99
C MET A 421 -18.35 -8.19 1.97
N ASP A 422 -17.47 -9.20 1.91
CA ASP A 422 -17.60 -10.35 1.01
C ASP A 422 -18.28 -11.55 1.67
N GLY A 423 -18.64 -11.44 2.95
CA GLY A 423 -19.41 -12.46 3.67
C GLY A 423 -18.62 -13.67 4.18
N ALA A 424 -17.31 -13.77 3.88
CA ALA A 424 -16.46 -14.88 4.34
C ALA A 424 -15.31 -14.38 5.21
N THR A 425 -15.22 -14.87 6.45
CA THR A 425 -14.17 -14.47 7.41
C THR A 425 -12.76 -14.78 6.90
N ALA A 426 -12.61 -15.89 6.15
CA ALA A 426 -11.32 -16.29 5.56
C ALA A 426 -10.74 -15.29 4.55
N LEU A 427 -11.51 -14.28 4.10
CA LEU A 427 -11.06 -13.24 3.19
C LEU A 427 -10.54 -11.98 3.91
N ALA A 428 -10.74 -11.88 5.23
CA ALA A 428 -10.34 -10.73 6.04
C ALA A 428 -9.00 -11.02 6.76
N LEU A 429 -7.92 -11.18 5.99
CA LEU A 429 -6.63 -11.69 6.44
C LEU A 429 -5.89 -10.74 7.40
N GLY A 430 -6.14 -9.43 7.30
CA GLY A 430 -5.46 -8.40 8.07
C GLY A 430 -6.26 -7.84 9.25
N THR A 431 -7.41 -8.43 9.60
CA THR A 431 -8.29 -7.86 10.65
C THR A 431 -7.95 -8.30 12.07
N ASP A 432 -7.09 -9.29 12.22
CA ASP A 432 -6.71 -9.89 13.51
C ASP A 432 -5.31 -9.42 13.99
N ILE A 433 -4.80 -8.31 13.45
CA ILE A 433 -3.50 -7.71 13.76
C ILE A 433 -3.67 -6.44 14.60
#